data_d742e2d37ef37b2f21581b3d755e243d
#
_entry.id   d742e2d37ef37b2f21581b3d755e243d
#
_cell.length_a   1.000
_cell.length_b   1.000
_cell.length_c   1.000
_cell.angle_alpha   90.00
_cell.angle_beta   90.00
_cell.angle_gamma   90.00
#
_symmetry.space_group_name_H-M   'P 1'
#
loop_
_entity.id
_entity.type
_entity.pdbx_description
1 polymer ?
#
loop_
_entity_poly.entity_id
_entity_poly.type
_entity_poly.pdbx_seq_one_letter_code
_entity_poly.pdbx_strand_id
1 'polypeptide(L)'
;NDGSLNKELTKDPSKAQRVIIGKPDPVIIGGWRNTLSWKGVELNALFTYSLGGHIMDDIELLYLGTDGETPYYNISADQLNRWQKPGDKTDVPRRVNGNPYARYASDRYMKSSNYLRLKTLSLSYTLPSRWVRSAKMNNVRVFFSGSNLLTWSAYKNVDPEQAINGVTSFAFPALKTFTFGFEIGL
;
A
#
# COMPACT_ATOMS: atom_id res chain seq x y z
N ASN A 1 21.29 27.55 13.10
CA ASN A 1 20.10 27.35 12.27
C ASN A 1 18.93 27.09 13.19
N ASP A 2 17.98 28.00 13.21
CA ASP A 2 16.76 27.94 14.06
C ASP A 2 15.66 27.00 13.49
N GLY A 3 15.96 26.25 12.44
CA GLY A 3 15.02 25.34 11.78
C GLY A 3 13.97 26.04 10.89
N SER A 4 14.05 27.36 10.74
CA SER A 4 13.15 28.07 9.84
C SER A 4 13.44 27.74 8.38
N LEU A 5 12.38 27.63 7.58
CA LEU A 5 12.52 27.39 6.13
C LEU A 5 13.03 28.67 5.44
N ASN A 6 14.11 28.54 4.71
CA ASN A 6 14.50 29.56 3.75
C ASN A 6 13.47 29.58 2.60
N LYS A 7 12.82 30.72 2.42
CA LYS A 7 11.82 30.93 1.36
C LYS A 7 12.43 31.39 0.04
N GLU A 8 13.76 31.41 -0.07
CA GLU A 8 14.45 31.75 -1.31
C GLU A 8 14.27 30.65 -2.35
N LEU A 9 13.74 31.00 -3.50
CA LEU A 9 13.56 30.06 -4.61
C LEU A 9 14.88 29.88 -5.35
N THR A 10 15.28 28.62 -5.50
CA THR A 10 16.48 28.26 -6.30
C THR A 10 16.11 27.27 -7.40
N LYS A 11 16.80 27.39 -8.53
CA LYS A 11 16.75 26.41 -9.63
C LYS A 11 17.77 25.28 -9.44
N ASP A 12 18.69 25.44 -8.51
CA ASP A 12 19.76 24.49 -8.22
C ASP A 12 19.43 23.71 -6.94
N PRO A 13 19.07 22.42 -7.04
CA PRO A 13 18.72 21.61 -5.87
C PRO A 13 19.86 21.46 -4.86
N SER A 14 21.12 21.63 -5.29
CA SER A 14 22.28 21.54 -4.39
C SER A 14 22.32 22.70 -3.39
N LYS A 15 21.69 23.82 -3.75
CA LYS A 15 21.56 25.03 -2.93
C LYS A 15 20.26 25.08 -2.13
N ALA A 16 19.35 24.13 -2.39
CA ALA A 16 18.10 24.05 -1.67
C ALA A 16 18.31 23.59 -0.22
N GLN A 17 17.57 24.18 0.70
CA GLN A 17 17.58 23.76 2.09
C GLN A 17 16.98 22.35 2.22
N ARG A 18 17.73 21.46 2.83
CA ARG A 18 17.25 20.11 3.18
C ARG A 18 16.55 20.15 4.53
N VAL A 19 15.34 19.64 4.58
CA VAL A 19 14.53 19.56 5.79
C VAL A 19 13.99 18.14 5.97
N ILE A 20 13.72 17.79 7.23
CA ILE A 20 13.05 16.51 7.54
C ILE A 20 11.56 16.72 7.32
N ILE A 21 11.00 16.03 6.34
CA ILE A 21 9.58 16.15 5.95
C ILE A 21 8.72 14.95 6.37
N GLY A 22 9.34 13.87 6.85
CA GLY A 22 8.64 12.68 7.34
C GLY A 22 9.60 11.60 7.79
N LYS A 23 9.04 10.53 8.30
CA LYS A 23 9.77 9.32 8.72
C LYS A 23 9.05 8.08 8.19
N PRO A 24 9.77 6.98 7.89
CA PRO A 24 9.16 5.73 7.44
C PRO A 24 8.40 5.01 8.57
N ASP A 25 8.89 5.14 9.80
CA ASP A 25 8.30 4.45 10.95
C ASP A 25 6.89 4.95 11.22
N PRO A 26 5.89 4.06 11.30
CA PRO A 26 4.55 4.45 11.67
C PRO A 26 4.48 4.90 13.13
N VAL A 27 3.56 5.80 13.42
CA VAL A 27 3.27 6.24 14.79
C VAL A 27 2.42 5.18 15.50
N ILE A 28 1.51 4.55 14.77
CA ILE A 28 0.61 3.52 15.29
C ILE A 28 0.59 2.35 14.31
N ILE A 29 0.81 1.16 14.84
CA ILE A 29 0.62 -0.11 14.12
C ILE A 29 -0.17 -1.06 14.99
N GLY A 30 -1.06 -1.82 14.39
CA GLY A 30 -1.86 -2.78 15.13
C GLY A 30 -2.71 -3.69 14.28
N GLY A 31 -3.44 -4.55 14.96
CA GLY A 31 -4.41 -5.44 14.37
C GLY A 31 -5.65 -5.59 15.25
N TRP A 32 -6.76 -5.80 14.59
CA TRP A 32 -8.04 -6.08 15.24
C TRP A 32 -8.61 -7.37 14.67
N ARG A 33 -8.84 -8.34 15.58
CA ARG A 33 -9.48 -9.61 15.24
C ARG A 33 -10.88 -9.64 15.79
N ASN A 34 -11.82 -10.07 14.98
CA ASN A 34 -13.19 -10.33 15.39
C ASN A 34 -13.56 -11.78 15.07
N THR A 35 -14.18 -12.47 16.03
CA THR A 35 -14.70 -13.83 15.88
C THR A 35 -16.16 -13.83 16.27
N LEU A 36 -17.02 -14.23 15.36
CA LEU A 36 -18.45 -14.40 15.56
C LEU A 36 -18.82 -15.85 15.38
N SER A 37 -19.49 -16.42 16.37
CA SER A 37 -19.94 -17.82 16.33
C SER A 37 -21.43 -17.91 16.59
N TRP A 38 -22.13 -18.62 15.72
CA TRP A 38 -23.56 -18.83 15.86
C TRP A 38 -24.02 -20.16 15.22
N LYS A 39 -24.62 -21.02 15.99
CA LYS A 39 -25.23 -22.31 15.53
C LYS A 39 -24.33 -23.14 14.59
N GLY A 40 -23.03 -23.23 14.91
CA GLY A 40 -22.05 -24.00 14.14
C GLY A 40 -21.39 -23.21 13.01
N VAL A 41 -21.87 -22.01 12.70
CA VAL A 41 -21.18 -21.06 11.80
C VAL A 41 -20.17 -20.26 12.61
N GLU A 42 -18.96 -20.12 12.10
CA GLU A 42 -17.93 -19.26 12.67
C GLU A 42 -17.35 -18.36 11.60
N LEU A 43 -17.35 -17.06 11.86
CA LEU A 43 -16.73 -16.04 11.04
C LEU A 43 -15.57 -15.40 11.80
N ASN A 44 -14.38 -15.44 11.21
CA ASN A 44 -13.19 -14.76 11.71
C ASN A 44 -12.74 -13.69 10.72
N ALA A 45 -12.53 -12.48 11.18
CA ALA A 45 -11.96 -11.39 10.41
C ALA A 45 -10.76 -10.78 11.15
N LEU A 46 -9.64 -10.65 10.46
CA LEU A 46 -8.44 -9.98 10.96
C LEU A 46 -8.17 -8.76 10.10
N PHE A 47 -8.16 -7.61 10.72
CA PHE A 47 -7.71 -6.36 10.15
C PHE A 47 -6.32 -6.01 10.68
N THR A 48 -5.46 -5.47 9.80
CA THR A 48 -4.18 -4.85 10.18
C THR A 48 -4.18 -3.40 9.70
N TYR A 49 -3.52 -2.53 10.45
CA TYR A 49 -3.42 -1.12 10.11
C TYR A 49 -2.07 -0.54 10.51
N SER A 50 -1.66 0.49 9.78
CA SER A 50 -0.47 1.29 10.07
C SER A 50 -0.77 2.75 9.75
N LEU A 51 -0.42 3.66 10.65
CA LEU A 51 -0.74 5.08 10.55
C LEU A 51 0.47 5.95 10.90
N GLY A 52 0.63 7.07 10.21
CA GLY A 52 1.61 8.12 10.51
C GLY A 52 2.98 7.92 9.87
N GLY A 53 3.18 6.84 9.10
CA GLY A 53 4.41 6.63 8.33
C GLY A 53 4.37 7.33 6.98
N HIS A 54 5.56 7.48 6.38
CA HIS A 54 5.75 8.02 5.03
C HIS A 54 6.66 7.09 4.23
N ILE A 55 6.46 7.09 2.92
CA ILE A 55 7.30 6.37 1.98
C ILE A 55 7.79 7.32 0.89
N MET A 56 9.03 7.16 0.49
CA MET A 56 9.57 7.78 -0.72
C MET A 56 9.21 6.92 -1.93
N ASP A 57 8.55 7.52 -2.90
CA ASP A 57 8.17 6.84 -4.13
C ASP A 57 9.31 6.89 -5.16
N ASP A 58 10.26 5.97 -5.02
CA ASP A 58 11.40 5.84 -5.93
C ASP A 58 10.97 5.35 -7.32
N ILE A 59 9.87 4.63 -7.42
CA ILE A 59 9.34 4.19 -8.72
C ILE A 59 8.90 5.40 -9.53
N GLU A 60 8.13 6.30 -8.91
CA GLU A 60 7.72 7.55 -9.54
C GLU A 60 8.94 8.45 -9.80
N LEU A 61 9.82 8.60 -8.81
CA LEU A 61 11.02 9.43 -8.89
C LEU A 61 11.97 8.99 -10.02
N LEU A 62 12.29 7.70 -10.12
CA LEU A 62 13.38 7.23 -10.97
C LEU A 62 12.91 6.79 -12.37
N TYR A 63 11.65 6.36 -12.49
CA TYR A 63 11.18 5.68 -13.70
C TYR A 63 9.93 6.31 -14.30
N LEU A 64 8.86 6.43 -13.54
CA LEU A 64 7.55 6.76 -14.10
C LEU A 64 7.28 8.25 -14.18
N GLY A 65 7.81 9.02 -13.24
CA GLY A 65 7.56 10.45 -13.09
C GLY A 65 8.64 11.34 -13.65
N THR A 66 9.64 10.78 -14.34
CA THR A 66 10.74 11.57 -14.88
C THR A 66 10.24 12.52 -15.95
N ASP A 67 10.60 13.79 -15.82
CA ASP A 67 10.22 14.85 -16.74
C ASP A 67 11.12 14.96 -17.99
N GLY A 68 11.72 13.84 -18.41
CA GLY A 68 12.47 13.73 -19.67
C GLY A 68 13.92 13.31 -19.58
N GLU A 69 14.45 13.02 -18.39
CA GLU A 69 15.84 12.55 -18.26
C GLU A 69 16.05 11.14 -18.83
N THR A 70 15.03 10.27 -18.72
CA THR A 70 15.10 8.89 -19.22
C THR A 70 14.09 8.66 -20.35
N PRO A 71 14.43 9.02 -21.60
CA PRO A 71 13.50 8.92 -22.73
C PRO A 71 13.19 7.47 -23.16
N TYR A 72 13.91 6.48 -22.62
CA TYR A 72 13.82 5.08 -23.04
C TYR A 72 12.81 4.27 -22.23
N TYR A 73 12.28 4.82 -21.13
CA TYR A 73 11.31 4.12 -20.29
C TYR A 73 9.89 4.59 -20.58
N ASN A 74 8.94 3.68 -20.42
CA ASN A 74 7.55 4.04 -20.33
C ASN A 74 7.33 4.90 -19.08
N ILE A 75 6.58 5.96 -19.21
CA ILE A 75 6.25 6.88 -18.13
C ILE A 75 4.81 6.70 -17.68
N SER A 76 4.50 7.16 -16.46
CA SER A 76 3.15 7.16 -15.94
C SER A 76 2.19 7.96 -16.82
N ALA A 77 0.95 7.50 -16.94
CA ALA A 77 -0.11 8.25 -17.59
C ALA A 77 -0.38 9.63 -16.95
N ASP A 78 -0.01 9.81 -15.68
CA ASP A 78 -0.10 11.09 -14.98
C ASP A 78 0.69 12.20 -15.68
N GLN A 79 1.73 11.85 -16.45
CA GLN A 79 2.51 12.77 -17.26
C GLN A 79 1.69 13.41 -18.39
N LEU A 80 0.53 12.89 -18.73
CA LEU A 80 -0.41 13.55 -19.65
C LEU A 80 -0.98 14.85 -19.05
N ASN A 81 -1.07 14.93 -17.74
CA ASN A 81 -1.54 16.10 -17.00
C ASN A 81 -0.44 17.12 -16.71
N ARG A 82 0.76 16.96 -17.28
CA ARG A 82 1.88 17.88 -17.04
C ARG A 82 1.57 19.31 -17.47
N TRP A 83 2.20 20.25 -16.82
CA TRP A 83 2.13 21.65 -17.22
C TRP A 83 2.67 21.83 -18.65
N GLN A 84 1.94 22.52 -19.52
CA GLN A 84 2.28 22.74 -20.93
C GLN A 84 2.34 24.23 -21.27
N LYS A 85 1.45 25.05 -20.71
CA LYS A 85 1.34 26.48 -21.04
C LYS A 85 0.92 27.30 -19.82
N PRO A 86 1.18 28.62 -19.84
CA PRO A 86 0.70 29.53 -18.81
C PRO A 86 -0.83 29.41 -18.63
N GLY A 87 -1.25 29.32 -17.37
CA GLY A 87 -2.66 29.11 -16.97
C GLY A 87 -3.00 27.66 -16.63
N ASP A 88 -2.18 26.68 -16.98
CA ASP A 88 -2.37 25.30 -16.56
C ASP A 88 -2.20 25.17 -15.04
N LYS A 89 -3.15 24.47 -14.40
CA LYS A 89 -3.14 24.15 -12.96
C LYS A 89 -2.87 22.67 -12.78
N THR A 90 -1.65 22.32 -12.47
CA THR A 90 -1.21 20.94 -12.25
C THR A 90 0.00 20.91 -11.32
N ASP A 91 0.15 19.85 -10.58
CA ASP A 91 1.31 19.51 -9.74
C ASP A 91 2.39 18.74 -10.51
N VAL A 92 2.09 18.32 -11.76
CA VAL A 92 3.04 17.64 -12.64
C VAL A 92 3.83 18.67 -13.44
N PRO A 93 5.16 18.77 -13.25
CA PRO A 93 5.97 19.79 -13.92
C PRO A 93 6.05 19.56 -15.43
N ARG A 94 6.49 20.60 -16.12
CA ARG A 94 6.79 20.55 -17.56
C ARG A 94 7.92 19.55 -17.83
N ARG A 95 7.74 18.73 -18.85
CA ARG A 95 8.81 17.86 -19.35
C ARG A 95 9.90 18.67 -20.05
N VAL A 96 11.15 18.51 -19.59
CA VAL A 96 12.33 19.15 -20.17
C VAL A 96 13.35 18.06 -20.47
N ASN A 97 13.68 17.89 -21.76
CA ASN A 97 14.65 16.88 -22.16
C ASN A 97 16.04 17.19 -21.59
N GLY A 98 16.67 16.16 -20.99
CA GLY A 98 17.99 16.30 -20.39
C GLY A 98 18.00 17.11 -19.08
N ASN A 99 16.85 17.24 -18.39
CA ASN A 99 16.81 17.88 -17.08
C ASN A 99 17.50 17.00 -16.01
N PRO A 100 18.71 17.39 -15.53
CA PRO A 100 19.44 16.57 -14.57
C PRO A 100 18.80 16.57 -13.18
N TYR A 101 17.85 17.46 -12.94
CA TYR A 101 17.19 17.65 -11.64
C TYR A 101 15.87 16.89 -11.51
N ALA A 102 15.41 16.25 -12.59
CA ALA A 102 14.16 15.49 -12.61
C ALA A 102 14.09 14.37 -11.57
N ARG A 103 15.25 13.83 -11.19
CA ARG A 103 15.41 12.67 -10.29
C ARG A 103 15.87 13.05 -8.88
N TYR A 104 15.74 14.31 -8.49
CA TYR A 104 16.06 14.71 -7.13
C TYR A 104 14.93 14.35 -6.17
N ALA A 105 15.29 13.66 -5.08
CA ALA A 105 14.38 13.37 -4.00
C ALA A 105 13.80 14.67 -3.41
N SER A 106 12.49 14.76 -3.35
CA SER A 106 11.77 15.94 -2.83
C SER A 106 10.46 15.50 -2.17
N ASP A 107 9.78 16.42 -1.52
CA ASP A 107 8.45 16.24 -0.92
C ASP A 107 7.39 15.79 -1.92
N ARG A 108 7.55 16.11 -3.21
CA ARG A 108 6.68 15.64 -4.29
C ARG A 108 6.53 14.11 -4.29
N TYR A 109 7.60 13.39 -4.03
CA TYR A 109 7.65 11.93 -4.06
C TYR A 109 7.43 11.30 -2.70
N MET A 110 7.26 12.11 -1.65
CA MET A 110 6.90 11.60 -0.33
C MET A 110 5.41 11.36 -0.24
N LYS A 111 5.02 10.11 0.05
CA LYS A 111 3.63 9.67 0.14
C LYS A 111 3.34 9.17 1.55
N SER A 112 2.08 9.25 1.97
CA SER A 112 1.65 8.62 3.21
C SER A 112 1.58 7.10 3.05
N SER A 113 2.14 6.35 3.99
CA SER A 113 2.05 4.89 4.06
C SER A 113 0.87 4.38 4.88
N ASN A 114 -0.09 5.24 5.20
CA ASN A 114 -1.26 4.86 5.98
C ASN A 114 -2.09 3.80 5.24
N TYR A 115 -2.44 2.73 5.94
CA TYR A 115 -3.33 1.72 5.39
C TYR A 115 -4.18 1.03 6.45
N LEU A 116 -5.28 0.45 6.00
CA LEU A 116 -6.09 -0.55 6.67
C LEU A 116 -6.28 -1.73 5.72
N ARG A 117 -6.03 -2.96 6.19
CA ARG A 117 -6.14 -4.17 5.37
C ARG A 117 -6.99 -5.22 6.06
N LEU A 118 -7.95 -5.79 5.31
CA LEU A 118 -8.59 -7.05 5.69
C LEU A 118 -7.60 -8.18 5.35
N LYS A 119 -6.79 -8.54 6.36
CA LYS A 119 -5.68 -9.48 6.23
C LYS A 119 -6.16 -10.90 6.04
N THR A 120 -7.16 -11.30 6.82
CA THR A 120 -7.76 -12.64 6.73
C THR A 120 -9.26 -12.55 6.99
N LEU A 121 -10.03 -13.25 6.19
CA LEU A 121 -11.43 -13.52 6.43
C LEU A 121 -11.64 -15.02 6.30
N SER A 122 -12.18 -15.68 7.32
CA SER A 122 -12.54 -17.08 7.24
C SER A 122 -13.97 -17.31 7.70
N LEU A 123 -14.67 -18.14 6.97
CA LEU A 123 -16.00 -18.61 7.29
C LEU A 123 -15.96 -20.12 7.39
N SER A 124 -16.45 -20.68 8.49
CA SER A 124 -16.55 -22.12 8.64
C SER A 124 -17.91 -22.52 9.16
N TYR A 125 -18.31 -23.75 8.85
CA TYR A 125 -19.53 -24.35 9.33
C TYR A 125 -19.26 -25.76 9.82
N THR A 126 -19.54 -26.00 11.09
CA THR A 126 -19.50 -27.32 11.71
C THR A 126 -20.89 -27.96 11.63
N LEU A 127 -20.96 -29.09 10.96
CA LEU A 127 -22.22 -29.79 10.75
C LEU A 127 -22.80 -30.30 12.08
N PRO A 128 -24.14 -30.28 12.24
CA PRO A 128 -24.78 -30.82 13.43
C PRO A 128 -24.47 -32.31 13.66
N SER A 129 -24.18 -32.67 14.90
CA SER A 129 -23.78 -34.04 15.28
C SER A 129 -24.76 -35.11 14.82
N ARG A 130 -26.06 -34.79 14.75
CA ARG A 130 -27.11 -35.73 14.29
C ARG A 130 -26.89 -36.18 12.83
N TRP A 131 -26.30 -35.33 11.97
CA TRP A 131 -26.07 -35.67 10.58
C TRP A 131 -24.79 -36.48 10.41
N VAL A 132 -23.72 -36.08 11.09
CA VAL A 132 -22.41 -36.72 10.97
C VAL A 132 -22.37 -38.12 11.61
N ARG A 133 -23.08 -38.33 12.70
CA ARG A 133 -23.17 -39.66 13.36
C ARG A 133 -23.86 -40.71 12.48
N SER A 134 -24.83 -40.32 11.66
CA SER A 134 -25.47 -41.23 10.70
C SER A 134 -24.48 -41.78 9.68
N ALA A 135 -23.44 -41.03 9.41
CA ALA A 135 -22.34 -41.43 8.52
C ALA A 135 -21.12 -42.02 9.26
N LYS A 136 -21.28 -42.38 10.56
CA LYS A 136 -20.21 -42.89 11.45
C LYS A 136 -19.00 -41.95 11.57
N MET A 137 -19.22 -40.65 11.46
CA MET A 137 -18.21 -39.63 11.67
C MET A 137 -18.44 -38.92 13.00
N ASN A 138 -17.35 -38.44 13.62
CA ASN A 138 -17.41 -37.70 14.88
C ASN A 138 -17.67 -36.21 14.65
N ASN A 139 -17.03 -35.64 13.63
CA ASN A 139 -17.13 -34.21 13.29
C ASN A 139 -16.91 -34.01 11.80
N VAL A 140 -17.62 -33.06 11.21
CA VAL A 140 -17.37 -32.56 9.87
C VAL A 140 -17.46 -31.03 9.90
N ARG A 141 -16.40 -30.37 9.44
CA ARG A 141 -16.32 -28.93 9.32
C ARG A 141 -15.94 -28.57 7.90
N VAL A 142 -16.67 -27.64 7.31
CA VAL A 142 -16.37 -27.06 6.00
C VAL A 142 -15.89 -25.63 6.25
N PHE A 143 -14.86 -25.20 5.53
CA PHE A 143 -14.37 -23.84 5.68
C PHE A 143 -13.96 -23.21 4.35
N PHE A 144 -14.09 -21.91 4.32
CA PHE A 144 -13.57 -21.01 3.29
C PHE A 144 -12.72 -19.95 3.98
N SER A 145 -11.55 -19.66 3.41
CA SER A 145 -10.65 -18.62 3.91
C SER A 145 -10.09 -17.79 2.77
N GLY A 146 -9.98 -16.50 2.99
CA GLY A 146 -9.33 -15.60 2.06
C GLY A 146 -8.30 -14.73 2.77
N SER A 147 -7.20 -14.42 2.09
CA SER A 147 -6.14 -13.54 2.61
C SER A 147 -5.93 -12.32 1.72
N ASN A 148 -5.54 -11.20 2.33
CA ASN A 148 -5.25 -9.92 1.67
C ASN A 148 -6.41 -9.42 0.77
N LEU A 149 -7.64 -9.60 1.23
CA LEU A 149 -8.84 -9.42 0.40
C LEU A 149 -9.08 -7.97 0.01
N LEU A 150 -8.95 -7.06 0.97
CA LEU A 150 -9.19 -5.63 0.77
C LEU A 150 -8.07 -4.82 1.42
N THR A 151 -7.62 -3.79 0.73
CA THR A 151 -6.65 -2.83 1.25
C THR A 151 -7.14 -1.43 0.94
N TRP A 152 -7.29 -0.63 1.98
CA TRP A 152 -7.50 0.80 1.89
C TRP A 152 -6.19 1.49 2.24
N SER A 153 -5.59 2.14 1.28
CA SER A 153 -4.30 2.82 1.42
C SER A 153 -4.42 4.27 0.98
N ALA A 154 -3.70 5.14 1.69
CA ALA A 154 -3.57 6.54 1.31
C ALA A 154 -2.83 6.69 -0.03
N TYR A 155 -1.88 5.77 -0.31
CA TYR A 155 -1.19 5.69 -1.58
C TYR A 155 -1.44 4.34 -2.25
N LYS A 156 -1.86 4.34 -3.52
CA LYS A 156 -2.41 3.15 -4.20
C LYS A 156 -1.45 2.46 -5.16
N ASN A 157 -0.34 3.10 -5.52
CA ASN A 157 0.55 2.61 -6.57
C ASN A 157 1.47 1.48 -6.11
N VAL A 158 1.62 1.29 -4.79
CA VAL A 158 2.43 0.23 -4.19
C VAL A 158 1.71 -0.42 -3.02
N ASP A 159 2.12 -1.63 -2.68
CA ASP A 159 1.64 -2.29 -1.46
C ASP A 159 2.33 -1.67 -0.24
N PRO A 160 1.58 -1.00 0.65
CA PRO A 160 2.16 -0.28 1.79
C PRO A 160 2.86 -1.19 2.81
N GLU A 161 2.56 -2.48 2.84
CA GLU A 161 3.24 -3.44 3.72
C GLU A 161 4.63 -3.83 3.21
N GLN A 162 4.96 -3.55 1.95
CA GLN A 162 6.25 -3.93 1.35
C GLN A 162 7.32 -2.84 1.44
N ALA A 163 6.92 -1.60 1.66
CA ALA A 163 7.83 -0.47 1.76
C ALA A 163 8.36 -0.26 3.20
N ILE A 164 8.76 -1.33 3.88
CA ILE A 164 9.19 -1.31 5.29
C ILE A 164 10.41 -0.41 5.52
N ASN A 165 11.31 -0.32 4.54
CA ASN A 165 12.48 0.55 4.58
C ASN A 165 12.18 2.02 4.24
N GLY A 166 10.92 2.36 4.02
CA GLY A 166 10.50 3.72 3.68
C GLY A 166 10.69 4.10 2.22
N VAL A 167 11.02 3.16 1.34
CA VAL A 167 11.25 3.38 -0.09
C VAL A 167 10.47 2.36 -0.90
N THR A 168 9.83 2.79 -1.98
CA THR A 168 9.12 1.89 -2.89
C THR A 168 10.08 1.12 -3.78
N SER A 169 9.69 -0.08 -4.18
CA SER A 169 10.42 -0.91 -5.15
C SER A 169 9.43 -1.64 -6.06
N PHE A 170 9.91 -2.20 -7.18
CA PHE A 170 9.12 -3.06 -8.07
C PHE A 170 8.86 -4.45 -7.47
N ALA A 171 8.45 -4.51 -6.21
CA ALA A 171 8.06 -5.74 -5.56
C ALA A 171 6.62 -6.13 -5.93
N PHE A 172 6.37 -7.43 -6.07
CA PHE A 172 5.00 -7.89 -6.28
C PHE A 172 4.16 -7.63 -5.03
N PRO A 173 2.94 -7.07 -5.19
CA PRO A 173 2.03 -6.87 -4.06
C PRO A 173 1.62 -8.21 -3.44
N ALA A 174 1.22 -8.17 -2.18
CA ALA A 174 0.69 -9.34 -1.49
C ALA A 174 -0.52 -9.90 -2.25
N LEU A 175 -0.44 -11.18 -2.63
CA LEU A 175 -1.48 -11.83 -3.41
C LEU A 175 -2.75 -12.01 -2.59
N LYS A 176 -3.90 -11.87 -3.25
CA LYS A 176 -5.17 -12.34 -2.73
C LYS A 176 -5.22 -13.85 -2.91
N THR A 177 -5.43 -14.57 -1.82
CA THR A 177 -5.56 -16.04 -1.86
C THR A 177 -6.91 -16.46 -1.32
N PHE A 178 -7.44 -17.52 -1.90
CA PHE A 178 -8.68 -18.15 -1.47
C PHE A 178 -8.43 -19.63 -1.24
N THR A 179 -8.87 -20.12 -0.10
CA THR A 179 -8.74 -21.52 0.29
C THR A 179 -10.11 -22.05 0.67
N PHE A 180 -10.44 -23.21 0.12
CA PHE A 180 -11.63 -23.96 0.51
C PHE A 180 -11.19 -25.35 1.00
N GLY A 181 -11.79 -25.84 2.05
CA GLY A 181 -11.45 -27.15 2.60
C GLY A 181 -12.53 -27.72 3.50
N PHE A 182 -12.32 -28.97 3.89
CA PHE A 182 -13.14 -29.68 4.86
C PHE A 182 -12.25 -30.48 5.80
N GLU A 183 -12.71 -30.65 7.02
CA GLU A 183 -12.10 -31.46 8.06
C GLU A 183 -13.10 -32.56 8.45
N ILE A 184 -12.66 -33.79 8.48
CA ILE A 184 -13.48 -34.95 8.88
C ILE A 184 -12.78 -35.63 10.02
N GLY A 185 -13.48 -35.75 11.18
CA GLY A 185 -13.10 -36.59 12.32
C GLY A 185 -13.82 -37.92 12.24
N LEU A 186 -13.07 -39.02 12.26
CA LEU A 186 -13.54 -40.39 12.27
C LEU A 186 -13.62 -40.96 13.67
#